data_d315e5d0ffd34e9aaf9b0255f9ea909e
#
_entry.id   d315e5d0ffd34e9aaf9b0255f9ea909e
#
_cell.length_a   1.000
_cell.length_b   1.000
_cell.length_c   1.000
_cell.angle_alpha   90.00
_cell.angle_beta   90.00
_cell.angle_gamma   90.00
#
_symmetry.space_group_name_H-M   'P 1'
#
loop_
_entity.id
_entity.type
_entity.pdbx_description
1 polymer ?
#
loop_
_entity_poly.entity_id
_entity_poly.type
_entity_poly.pdbx_seq_one_letter_code
_entity_poly.pdbx_strand_id
1 'polypeptide(L)'
;CQAERQVNFVGPDGVLARTQLVGQYGLNAAALWTIGGENPAQWPGIRSYAQSLAPAEAVVAIAVTPAAVFGQPTSIAGGVTFNGAPVPAVPVTVEFQPTGSEEWQALQVAASGPDGAVAFQVLLPSSGRVRLTVPETAGIAASQSPAAEVVVGATVSAKAKTKKVSSGAPIRVRAIVRPAQAKQKVILQVLKKGTWRKVKGGRTNAKGRVTIKAKAQKAKKRWTY
;
A
#
# COMPACT_ATOMS: atom_id res chain seq x y z
N CYS A 1 -23.24 -40.79 65.26
CA CYS A 1 -22.38 -41.29 64.16
C CYS A 1 -21.65 -40.10 63.54
N GLN A 2 -20.31 -40.03 63.72
CA GLN A 2 -19.48 -39.13 62.94
C GLN A 2 -19.18 -39.78 61.60
N ALA A 3 -19.71 -39.19 60.52
CA ALA A 3 -19.36 -39.63 59.18
C ALA A 3 -18.25 -38.72 58.64
N GLU A 4 -17.13 -39.31 58.26
CA GLU A 4 -16.05 -38.59 57.62
C GLU A 4 -16.54 -38.18 56.21
N ARG A 5 -16.56 -36.88 55.92
CA ARG A 5 -16.96 -36.34 54.60
C ARG A 5 -15.72 -35.81 53.90
N GLN A 6 -15.43 -36.29 52.72
CA GLN A 6 -14.38 -35.79 51.87
C GLN A 6 -14.94 -34.79 50.86
N VAL A 7 -14.46 -33.56 50.87
CA VAL A 7 -14.81 -32.49 49.91
C VAL A 7 -13.67 -32.32 48.92
N ASN A 8 -13.92 -32.59 47.68
CA ASN A 8 -12.97 -32.34 46.61
C ASN A 8 -13.29 -31.01 45.94
N PHE A 9 -12.34 -30.12 45.88
CA PHE A 9 -12.48 -28.85 45.17
C PHE A 9 -11.32 -28.63 44.19
N VAL A 10 -11.57 -27.85 43.13
CA VAL A 10 -10.56 -27.47 42.16
C VAL A 10 -10.05 -26.09 42.51
N GLY A 11 -8.78 -26.00 42.87
CA GLY A 11 -8.12 -24.73 43.16
C GLY A 11 -7.86 -23.90 41.88
N PRO A 12 -7.38 -22.65 42.02
CA PRO A 12 -7.12 -21.74 40.89
C PRO A 12 -6.28 -22.34 39.77
N ASP A 13 -5.21 -23.08 40.11
CA ASP A 13 -4.33 -23.73 39.12
C ASP A 13 -5.04 -24.84 38.37
N GLY A 14 -5.90 -25.60 39.05
CA GLY A 14 -6.70 -26.63 38.42
C GLY A 14 -7.77 -26.06 37.47
N VAL A 15 -8.33 -24.90 37.79
CA VAL A 15 -9.25 -24.17 36.91
C VAL A 15 -8.49 -23.66 35.68
N LEU A 16 -7.30 -23.08 35.87
CA LEU A 16 -6.43 -22.61 34.79
C LEU A 16 -6.06 -23.76 33.84
N ALA A 17 -5.59 -24.88 34.39
CA ALA A 17 -5.21 -26.07 33.59
C ALA A 17 -6.38 -26.56 32.72
N ARG A 18 -7.60 -26.57 33.25
CA ARG A 18 -8.80 -26.92 32.46
C ARG A 18 -9.15 -25.88 31.42
N THR A 19 -8.99 -24.59 31.71
CA THR A 19 -9.20 -23.51 30.74
C THR A 19 -8.19 -23.59 29.58
N GLN A 20 -6.95 -24.02 29.84
CA GLN A 20 -5.94 -24.21 28.80
C GLN A 20 -6.29 -25.28 27.75
N LEU A 21 -7.19 -26.22 28.08
CA LEU A 21 -7.73 -27.16 27.09
C LEU A 21 -8.47 -26.49 25.95
N VAL A 22 -9.03 -25.29 26.18
CA VAL A 22 -9.67 -24.49 25.10
C VAL A 22 -8.72 -24.25 23.95
N GLY A 23 -7.50 -23.76 24.21
CA GLY A 23 -6.50 -23.57 23.17
C GLY A 23 -5.93 -24.88 22.62
N GLN A 24 -5.71 -25.87 23.49
CA GLN A 24 -5.16 -27.18 23.09
C GLN A 24 -6.08 -27.92 22.10
N TYR A 25 -7.39 -27.83 22.29
CA TYR A 25 -8.39 -28.51 21.45
C TYR A 25 -9.10 -27.60 20.48
N GLY A 26 -8.69 -26.35 20.35
CA GLY A 26 -9.29 -25.38 19.41
C GLY A 26 -10.77 -25.09 19.72
N LEU A 27 -11.15 -25.11 21.01
CA LEU A 27 -12.52 -24.81 21.43
C LEU A 27 -12.77 -23.29 21.45
N ASN A 28 -14.01 -22.88 21.20
CA ASN A 28 -14.35 -21.44 21.13
C ASN A 28 -14.53 -20.78 22.49
N ALA A 29 -14.79 -21.55 23.55
CA ALA A 29 -15.03 -21.03 24.89
C ALA A 29 -14.88 -22.09 25.98
N ALA A 30 -14.74 -21.64 27.23
CA ALA A 30 -14.92 -22.44 28.45
C ALA A 30 -16.03 -21.81 29.29
N ALA A 31 -16.87 -22.65 29.87
CA ALA A 31 -17.89 -22.22 30.83
C ALA A 31 -17.48 -22.61 32.24
N LEU A 32 -17.54 -21.69 33.18
CA LEU A 32 -17.40 -21.93 34.61
C LEU A 32 -18.79 -22.06 35.21
N TRP A 33 -19.07 -23.22 35.80
CA TRP A 33 -20.36 -23.48 36.43
C TRP A 33 -20.38 -23.02 37.88
N THR A 34 -21.39 -22.28 38.19
CA THR A 34 -21.86 -21.62 39.38
C THR A 34 -21.22 -20.26 39.65
N ILE A 35 -21.96 -19.21 39.29
CA ILE A 35 -21.62 -17.82 39.64
C ILE A 35 -21.73 -17.65 41.17
N GLY A 36 -20.72 -17.07 41.79
CA GLY A 36 -20.67 -16.76 43.21
C GLY A 36 -19.94 -17.80 44.08
N GLY A 37 -19.44 -18.90 43.49
CA GLY A 37 -18.58 -19.88 44.15
C GLY A 37 -17.12 -19.82 43.73
N GLU A 38 -16.74 -18.82 42.95
CA GLU A 38 -15.41 -18.72 42.37
C GLU A 38 -14.38 -18.23 43.38
N ASN A 39 -13.20 -18.83 43.34
CA ASN A 39 -12.05 -18.25 44.04
C ASN A 39 -11.51 -17.07 43.19
N PRO A 40 -11.52 -15.83 43.73
CA PRO A 40 -11.01 -14.66 42.98
C PRO A 40 -9.56 -14.80 42.49
N ALA A 41 -8.75 -15.64 43.10
CA ALA A 41 -7.35 -15.89 42.70
C ALA A 41 -7.22 -16.63 41.36
N GLN A 42 -8.30 -17.22 40.81
CA GLN A 42 -8.27 -17.87 39.48
C GLN A 42 -8.27 -16.88 38.32
N TRP A 43 -8.87 -15.70 38.49
CA TRP A 43 -9.09 -14.75 37.40
C TRP A 43 -7.81 -14.18 36.78
N PRO A 44 -6.74 -13.85 37.53
CA PRO A 44 -5.49 -13.38 36.94
C PRO A 44 -4.89 -14.40 35.94
N GLY A 45 -4.84 -15.69 36.32
CA GLY A 45 -4.32 -16.73 35.45
C GLY A 45 -5.15 -16.94 34.19
N ILE A 46 -6.48 -17.01 34.34
CA ILE A 46 -7.41 -17.12 33.21
C ILE A 46 -7.26 -15.93 32.27
N ARG A 47 -7.20 -14.70 32.81
CA ARG A 47 -7.03 -13.48 32.00
C ARG A 47 -5.71 -13.49 31.23
N SER A 48 -4.60 -13.83 31.90
CA SER A 48 -3.29 -13.92 31.25
C SER A 48 -3.29 -14.97 30.12
N TYR A 49 -3.92 -16.11 30.35
CA TYR A 49 -4.07 -17.13 29.32
C TYR A 49 -4.95 -16.65 28.15
N ALA A 50 -6.09 -16.02 28.41
CA ALA A 50 -6.96 -15.46 27.37
C ALA A 50 -6.23 -14.40 26.54
N GLN A 51 -5.43 -13.53 27.19
CA GLN A 51 -4.58 -12.56 26.50
C GLN A 51 -3.51 -13.22 25.62
N SER A 52 -2.96 -14.37 26.04
CA SER A 52 -1.98 -15.10 25.23
C SER A 52 -2.60 -15.78 23.99
N LEU A 53 -3.92 -15.99 24.00
CA LEU A 53 -4.67 -16.50 22.85
C LEU A 53 -5.23 -15.40 21.94
N ALA A 54 -5.20 -14.14 22.40
CA ALA A 54 -5.67 -13.02 21.59
C ALA A 54 -4.84 -12.89 20.32
N PRO A 55 -5.47 -12.61 19.16
CA PRO A 55 -4.75 -12.34 17.94
C PRO A 55 -3.72 -11.22 18.15
N ALA A 56 -2.49 -11.47 17.79
CA ALA A 56 -1.42 -10.46 17.83
C ALA A 56 -1.15 -9.92 16.40
N GLU A 57 -0.62 -8.70 16.31
CA GLU A 57 -0.30 -8.09 15.03
C GLU A 57 0.87 -8.80 14.34
N ALA A 58 0.72 -9.07 13.03
CA ALA A 58 1.81 -9.48 12.18
C ALA A 58 2.69 -8.28 11.80
N VAL A 59 3.96 -8.52 11.55
CA VAL A 59 4.84 -7.52 10.95
C VAL A 59 4.67 -7.58 9.43
N VAL A 60 4.16 -6.49 8.85
CA VAL A 60 3.98 -6.36 7.41
C VAL A 60 5.03 -5.39 6.87
N ALA A 61 5.97 -5.90 6.07
CA ALA A 61 6.99 -5.10 5.41
C ALA A 61 6.56 -4.71 4.01
N ILE A 62 7.00 -3.53 3.54
CA ILE A 62 6.77 -3.05 2.18
C ILE A 62 8.06 -2.51 1.58
N ALA A 63 8.30 -2.82 0.30
CA ALA A 63 9.35 -2.26 -0.52
C ALA A 63 8.76 -1.81 -1.85
N VAL A 64 8.96 -0.54 -2.21
CA VAL A 64 8.49 0.05 -3.45
C VAL A 64 9.53 1.05 -3.97
N THR A 65 9.68 1.13 -5.30
CA THR A 65 10.50 2.18 -5.91
C THR A 65 9.80 3.53 -5.74
N PRO A 66 10.46 4.57 -5.17
CA PRO A 66 9.83 5.86 -4.89
C PRO A 66 9.36 6.62 -6.14
N ALA A 67 9.85 6.23 -7.33
CA ALA A 67 9.49 6.84 -8.61
C ALA A 67 8.86 5.82 -9.55
N ALA A 68 7.68 6.16 -10.07
CA ALA A 68 6.94 5.40 -11.05
C ALA A 68 6.66 6.26 -12.30
N VAL A 69 6.27 5.65 -13.40
CA VAL A 69 5.88 6.34 -14.62
C VAL A 69 4.41 6.06 -14.91
N PHE A 70 3.63 7.09 -15.17
CA PHE A 70 2.21 6.95 -15.46
C PHE A 70 1.96 6.00 -16.64
N GLY A 71 1.07 5.03 -16.42
CA GLY A 71 0.71 4.01 -17.43
C GLY A 71 1.72 2.86 -17.56
N GLN A 72 2.73 2.80 -16.70
CA GLN A 72 3.62 1.66 -16.57
C GLN A 72 3.34 0.93 -15.25
N PRO A 73 3.45 -0.41 -15.22
CA PRO A 73 3.35 -1.18 -13.98
C PRO A 73 4.45 -0.77 -13.00
N THR A 74 4.07 -0.65 -11.74
CA THR A 74 4.97 -0.39 -10.61
C THR A 74 5.04 -1.65 -9.77
N SER A 75 6.26 -2.13 -9.53
CA SER A 75 6.49 -3.29 -8.66
C SER A 75 6.41 -2.86 -7.19
N ILE A 76 5.61 -3.56 -6.42
CA ILE A 76 5.52 -3.44 -4.98
C ILE A 76 5.79 -4.83 -4.41
N ALA A 77 6.79 -4.94 -3.56
CA ALA A 77 7.11 -6.17 -2.85
C ALA A 77 6.82 -6.00 -1.36
N GLY A 78 6.57 -7.10 -0.67
CA GLY A 78 6.37 -7.10 0.76
C GLY A 78 6.61 -8.45 1.38
N GLY A 79 6.46 -8.50 2.70
CA GLY A 79 6.56 -9.74 3.45
C GLY A 79 5.70 -9.67 4.71
N VAL A 80 5.17 -10.81 5.10
CA VAL A 80 4.37 -10.98 6.32
C VAL A 80 5.07 -11.96 7.22
N THR A 81 5.38 -11.51 8.44
CA THR A 81 5.96 -12.38 9.48
C THR A 81 5.15 -12.27 10.77
N PHE A 82 5.07 -13.36 11.51
CA PHE A 82 4.44 -13.41 12.81
C PHE A 82 5.38 -14.11 13.79
N ASN A 83 5.69 -13.45 14.92
CA ASN A 83 6.69 -13.94 15.88
C ASN A 83 8.04 -14.30 15.22
N GLY A 84 8.46 -13.55 14.20
CA GLY A 84 9.69 -13.78 13.46
C GLY A 84 9.64 -14.91 12.41
N ALA A 85 8.55 -15.65 12.32
CA ALA A 85 8.35 -16.70 11.31
C ALA A 85 7.54 -16.14 10.11
N PRO A 86 7.80 -16.61 8.87
CA PRO A 86 7.00 -16.26 7.71
C PRO A 86 5.56 -16.77 7.84
N VAL A 87 4.60 -15.99 7.35
CA VAL A 87 3.18 -16.36 7.32
C VAL A 87 2.76 -16.68 5.88
N PRO A 88 2.63 -17.94 5.52
CA PRO A 88 2.22 -18.35 4.18
C PRO A 88 0.70 -18.25 3.98
N ALA A 89 0.29 -18.10 2.71
CA ALA A 89 -1.09 -18.20 2.24
C ALA A 89 -2.07 -17.18 2.90
N VAL A 90 -1.56 -16.11 3.52
CA VAL A 90 -2.42 -15.03 4.05
C VAL A 90 -2.74 -14.03 2.94
N PRO A 91 -4.01 -13.57 2.82
CA PRO A 91 -4.38 -12.56 1.84
C PRO A 91 -3.75 -11.21 2.20
N VAL A 92 -2.98 -10.64 1.29
CA VAL A 92 -2.37 -9.32 1.42
C VAL A 92 -2.97 -8.40 0.37
N THR A 93 -3.47 -7.24 0.80
CA THR A 93 -4.03 -6.22 -0.08
C THR A 93 -3.04 -5.08 -0.23
N VAL A 94 -2.74 -4.68 -1.47
CA VAL A 94 -2.07 -3.42 -1.74
C VAL A 94 -3.11 -2.31 -1.84
N GLU A 95 -2.94 -1.28 -1.03
CA GLU A 95 -3.80 -0.10 -1.00
C GLU A 95 -3.04 1.15 -1.42
N PHE A 96 -3.74 2.05 -2.09
CA PHE A 96 -3.22 3.31 -2.59
C PHE A 96 -4.04 4.48 -2.07
N GLN A 97 -3.36 5.54 -1.66
CA GLN A 97 -3.95 6.81 -1.26
C GLN A 97 -3.40 7.93 -2.14
N PRO A 98 -4.23 8.56 -3.00
CA PRO A 98 -3.79 9.69 -3.82
C PRO A 98 -3.32 10.87 -2.97
N THR A 99 -2.31 11.61 -3.45
CA THR A 99 -1.90 12.87 -2.79
C THR A 99 -3.08 13.83 -2.67
N GLY A 100 -3.34 14.30 -1.45
CA GLY A 100 -4.47 15.20 -1.14
C GLY A 100 -5.80 14.48 -0.87
N SER A 101 -5.82 13.16 -0.80
CA SER A 101 -6.96 12.37 -0.34
C SER A 101 -6.63 11.72 1.00
N GLU A 102 -7.62 11.53 1.85
CA GLU A 102 -7.50 10.74 3.08
C GLU A 102 -7.97 9.29 2.88
N GLU A 103 -8.60 8.99 1.75
CA GLU A 103 -9.17 7.68 1.46
C GLU A 103 -8.13 6.72 0.87
N TRP A 104 -8.11 5.50 1.39
CA TRP A 104 -7.36 4.38 0.86
C TRP A 104 -8.23 3.55 -0.09
N GLN A 105 -7.66 3.18 -1.23
CA GLN A 105 -8.32 2.39 -2.27
C GLN A 105 -7.56 1.09 -2.47
N ALA A 106 -8.24 -0.04 -2.34
CA ALA A 106 -7.65 -1.34 -2.66
C ALA A 106 -7.38 -1.44 -4.17
N LEU A 107 -6.16 -1.81 -4.53
CA LEU A 107 -5.76 -1.99 -5.93
C LEU A 107 -5.73 -3.46 -6.34
N GLN A 108 -5.16 -4.31 -5.49
CA GLN A 108 -4.97 -5.73 -5.80
C GLN A 108 -4.83 -6.53 -4.50
N VAL A 109 -5.20 -7.81 -4.55
CA VAL A 109 -5.01 -8.78 -3.47
C VAL A 109 -4.20 -9.96 -4.01
N ALA A 110 -3.28 -10.47 -3.19
CA ALA A 110 -2.53 -11.70 -3.47
C ALA A 110 -2.26 -12.44 -2.16
N ALA A 111 -2.14 -13.76 -2.21
CA ALA A 111 -1.71 -14.54 -1.06
C ALA A 111 -0.18 -14.46 -0.89
N SER A 112 0.31 -14.44 0.35
CA SER A 112 1.74 -14.57 0.64
C SER A 112 2.27 -15.96 0.26
N GLY A 113 3.51 -16.00 -0.20
CA GLY A 113 4.21 -17.25 -0.53
C GLY A 113 4.62 -18.06 0.70
N PRO A 114 5.23 -19.23 0.51
CA PRO A 114 5.70 -20.08 1.61
C PRO A 114 6.72 -19.40 2.54
N ASP A 115 7.45 -18.42 2.02
CA ASP A 115 8.40 -17.57 2.71
C ASP A 115 7.79 -16.27 3.28
N GLY A 116 6.46 -16.15 3.25
CA GLY A 116 5.74 -14.95 3.65
C GLY A 116 5.83 -13.80 2.65
N ALA A 117 6.57 -13.92 1.55
CA ALA A 117 6.74 -12.87 0.56
C ALA A 117 5.50 -12.65 -0.31
N VAL A 118 5.30 -11.41 -0.75
CA VAL A 118 4.23 -11.05 -1.70
C VAL A 118 4.78 -10.03 -2.70
N ALA A 119 4.33 -10.12 -3.95
CA ALA A 119 4.70 -9.18 -5.01
C ALA A 119 3.49 -8.77 -5.85
N PHE A 120 3.44 -7.48 -6.18
CA PHE A 120 2.37 -6.88 -6.96
C PHE A 120 2.93 -6.11 -8.14
N GLN A 121 2.17 -6.07 -9.23
CA GLN A 121 2.39 -5.20 -10.39
C GLN A 121 1.15 -4.34 -10.57
N VAL A 122 1.21 -3.08 -10.12
CA VAL A 122 0.05 -2.18 -10.10
C VAL A 122 0.25 -0.95 -10.99
N LEU A 123 -0.83 -0.48 -11.58
CA LEU A 123 -0.86 0.79 -12.30
C LEU A 123 -1.29 1.90 -11.35
N LEU A 124 -0.37 2.79 -11.00
CA LEU A 124 -0.69 3.92 -10.12
C LEU A 124 -1.29 5.06 -10.94
N PRO A 125 -2.49 5.57 -10.55
CA PRO A 125 -3.18 6.61 -11.32
C PRO A 125 -2.58 8.02 -11.12
N SER A 126 -1.85 8.23 -10.02
CA SER A 126 -1.23 9.51 -9.65
C SER A 126 -0.15 9.29 -8.61
N SER A 127 0.57 10.34 -8.23
CA SER A 127 1.41 10.33 -7.03
C SER A 127 0.58 10.14 -5.77
N GLY A 128 1.14 9.50 -4.75
CA GLY A 128 0.43 9.18 -3.52
C GLY A 128 1.25 8.32 -2.58
N ARG A 129 0.57 7.60 -1.70
CA ARG A 129 1.15 6.63 -0.78
C ARG A 129 0.58 5.25 -1.03
N VAL A 130 1.39 4.23 -0.80
CA VAL A 130 0.99 2.81 -0.86
C VAL A 130 1.27 2.13 0.47
N ARG A 131 0.45 1.17 0.85
CA ARG A 131 0.65 0.29 1.99
C ARG A 131 0.16 -1.11 1.66
N LEU A 132 0.59 -2.07 2.45
CA LEU A 132 0.07 -3.42 2.45
C LEU A 132 -0.76 -3.63 3.71
N THR A 133 -1.91 -4.30 3.58
CA THR A 133 -2.79 -4.65 4.69
C THR A 133 -3.07 -6.15 4.68
N VAL A 134 -3.14 -6.72 5.86
CA VAL A 134 -3.51 -8.11 6.12
C VAL A 134 -4.77 -8.07 6.97
N PRO A 135 -5.86 -8.72 6.56
CA PRO A 135 -7.07 -8.80 7.38
C PRO A 135 -6.85 -9.67 8.61
N GLU A 136 -7.71 -9.54 9.58
CA GLU A 136 -7.76 -10.44 10.73
C GLU A 136 -8.01 -11.88 10.26
N THR A 137 -7.24 -12.80 10.84
CA THR A 137 -7.36 -14.24 10.64
C THR A 137 -7.29 -14.95 11.98
N ALA A 138 -7.50 -16.27 12.03
CA ALA A 138 -7.33 -17.03 13.26
C ALA A 138 -5.90 -16.91 13.80
N GLY A 139 -5.72 -16.19 14.91
CA GLY A 139 -4.45 -15.98 15.60
C GLY A 139 -3.61 -14.77 15.14
N ILE A 140 -4.01 -14.07 14.08
CA ILE A 140 -3.33 -12.84 13.62
C ILE A 140 -4.35 -11.70 13.56
N ALA A 141 -4.08 -10.61 14.29
CA ALA A 141 -4.88 -9.40 14.22
C ALA A 141 -4.69 -8.68 12.88
N ALA A 142 -5.68 -7.88 12.48
CA ALA A 142 -5.56 -7.04 11.30
C ALA A 142 -4.30 -6.17 11.40
N SER A 143 -3.45 -6.22 10.37
CA SER A 143 -2.11 -5.62 10.40
C SER A 143 -1.84 -4.83 9.13
N GLN A 144 -0.96 -3.84 9.21
CA GLN A 144 -0.60 -3.03 8.05
C GLN A 144 0.88 -2.64 8.04
N SER A 145 1.44 -2.44 6.86
CA SER A 145 2.78 -1.90 6.70
C SER A 145 2.82 -0.39 6.95
N PRO A 146 3.99 0.20 7.22
CA PRO A 146 4.18 1.63 7.03
C PRO A 146 3.78 2.07 5.62
N ALA A 147 3.23 3.29 5.50
CA ALA A 147 2.89 3.85 4.20
C ALA A 147 4.16 4.37 3.49
N ALA A 148 4.37 3.97 2.25
CA ALA A 148 5.48 4.38 1.42
C ALA A 148 5.03 5.40 0.35
N GLU A 149 5.77 6.49 0.18
CA GLU A 149 5.47 7.50 -0.83
C GLU A 149 5.93 7.06 -2.22
N VAL A 150 5.10 7.31 -3.23
CA VAL A 150 5.43 7.07 -4.64
C VAL A 150 5.10 8.30 -5.48
N VAL A 151 6.10 8.81 -6.19
CA VAL A 151 5.95 9.90 -7.14
C VAL A 151 5.75 9.34 -8.55
N VAL A 152 4.60 9.61 -9.15
CA VAL A 152 4.28 9.16 -10.52
C VAL A 152 4.64 10.26 -11.51
N GLY A 153 5.67 10.02 -12.30
CA GLY A 153 6.11 10.89 -13.38
C GLY A 153 5.09 10.94 -14.51
N ALA A 154 4.81 12.14 -14.98
CA ALA A 154 3.90 12.35 -16.10
C ALA A 154 4.52 11.90 -17.42
N THR A 155 3.71 11.28 -18.28
CA THR A 155 4.09 11.00 -19.68
C THR A 155 3.61 12.13 -20.58
N VAL A 156 4.43 12.52 -21.55
CA VAL A 156 4.12 13.56 -22.51
C VAL A 156 4.24 13.00 -23.94
N SER A 157 3.14 13.04 -24.67
CA SER A 157 3.17 12.77 -26.11
C SER A 157 2.97 14.08 -26.86
N ALA A 158 3.84 14.36 -27.83
CA ALA A 158 3.81 15.61 -28.59
C ALA A 158 3.88 15.37 -30.10
N LYS A 159 3.10 16.17 -30.86
CA LYS A 159 3.12 16.19 -32.33
C LYS A 159 3.25 17.61 -32.85
N ALA A 160 4.25 17.84 -33.69
CA ALA A 160 4.33 19.08 -34.46
C ALA A 160 3.40 19.01 -35.67
N LYS A 161 2.73 20.12 -36.01
CA LYS A 161 1.86 20.18 -37.21
C LYS A 161 2.69 20.05 -38.50
N THR A 162 3.90 20.57 -38.52
CA THR A 162 4.86 20.50 -39.65
C THR A 162 6.20 20.02 -39.17
N LYS A 163 6.80 19.09 -39.90
CA LYS A 163 8.15 18.55 -39.59
C LYS A 163 9.28 19.42 -40.09
N LYS A 164 9.05 20.20 -41.17
CA LYS A 164 10.02 21.13 -41.77
C LYS A 164 9.40 22.53 -41.82
N VAL A 165 10.10 23.53 -41.33
CA VAL A 165 9.65 24.93 -41.33
C VAL A 165 10.82 25.87 -41.66
N SER A 166 10.55 26.94 -42.38
CA SER A 166 11.51 27.99 -42.62
C SER A 166 11.86 28.76 -41.35
N SER A 167 13.05 29.35 -41.30
CA SER A 167 13.49 30.20 -40.19
C SER A 167 12.47 31.28 -39.90
N GLY A 168 12.11 31.49 -38.62
CA GLY A 168 11.13 32.47 -38.21
C GLY A 168 9.66 32.12 -38.45
N ALA A 169 9.37 31.03 -39.21
CA ALA A 169 7.99 30.61 -39.47
C ALA A 169 7.28 30.12 -38.18
N PRO A 170 5.95 30.26 -38.10
CA PRO A 170 5.20 29.81 -36.95
C PRO A 170 5.20 28.28 -36.85
N ILE A 171 5.56 27.76 -35.68
CA ILE A 171 5.43 26.35 -35.35
C ILE A 171 4.29 26.15 -34.36
N ARG A 172 3.56 25.05 -34.52
CA ARG A 172 2.50 24.64 -33.61
C ARG A 172 2.77 23.22 -33.14
N VAL A 173 2.97 23.07 -31.84
CA VAL A 173 3.15 21.77 -31.19
C VAL A 173 1.94 21.49 -30.33
N ARG A 174 1.28 20.36 -30.56
CA ARG A 174 0.22 19.84 -29.71
C ARG A 174 0.82 18.77 -28.79
N ALA A 175 0.59 18.91 -27.49
CA ALA A 175 1.02 17.88 -26.54
C ALA A 175 -0.15 17.43 -25.67
N ILE A 176 -0.05 16.18 -25.24
CA ILE A 176 -0.95 15.54 -24.28
C ILE A 176 -0.09 15.07 -23.12
N VAL A 177 -0.45 15.49 -21.92
CA VAL A 177 0.18 15.08 -20.66
C VAL A 177 -0.72 14.09 -19.94
N ARG A 178 -0.16 13.04 -19.40
CA ARG A 178 -0.86 12.05 -18.58
C ARG A 178 -0.13 11.86 -17.24
N PRO A 179 -0.84 11.75 -16.09
CA PRO A 179 -2.30 11.88 -15.95
C PRO A 179 -2.82 13.27 -16.36
N ALA A 180 -4.08 13.33 -16.80
CA ALA A 180 -4.68 14.56 -17.30
C ALA A 180 -5.06 15.48 -16.13
N GLN A 181 -4.39 16.62 -16.03
CA GLN A 181 -4.70 17.67 -15.06
C GLN A 181 -4.73 19.04 -15.75
N ALA A 182 -5.66 19.89 -15.31
CA ALA A 182 -5.70 21.28 -15.77
C ALA A 182 -4.52 22.08 -15.20
N LYS A 183 -4.12 23.12 -15.96
CA LYS A 183 -3.10 24.10 -15.54
C LYS A 183 -1.68 23.56 -15.32
N GLN A 184 -1.38 22.30 -15.68
CA GLN A 184 -0.01 21.79 -15.67
C GLN A 184 0.88 22.60 -16.62
N LYS A 185 2.06 22.99 -16.15
CA LYS A 185 3.02 23.78 -16.93
C LYS A 185 3.79 22.85 -17.88
N VAL A 186 3.69 23.13 -19.18
CA VAL A 186 4.44 22.43 -20.24
C VAL A 186 5.39 23.39 -20.91
N ILE A 187 6.63 22.98 -21.13
CA ILE A 187 7.67 23.83 -21.72
C ILE A 187 8.13 23.18 -23.02
N LEU A 188 8.07 23.94 -24.12
CA LEU A 188 8.75 23.59 -25.37
C LEU A 188 10.19 24.03 -25.28
N GLN A 189 11.08 23.09 -25.54
CA GLN A 189 12.52 23.34 -25.57
C GLN A 189 13.13 23.03 -26.93
N VAL A 190 14.26 23.62 -27.23
CA VAL A 190 15.08 23.30 -28.40
C VAL A 190 16.47 22.87 -27.96
N LEU A 191 17.00 21.82 -28.55
CA LEU A 191 18.37 21.38 -28.32
C LEU A 191 19.33 22.24 -29.16
N LYS A 192 20.19 23.00 -28.48
CA LYS A 192 21.21 23.87 -29.10
C LYS A 192 22.57 23.60 -28.50
N LYS A 193 23.53 23.13 -29.31
CA LYS A 193 24.90 22.78 -28.87
C LYS A 193 24.87 21.87 -27.62
N GLY A 194 24.12 20.79 -27.65
CA GLY A 194 23.98 19.84 -26.53
C GLY A 194 23.17 20.30 -25.33
N THR A 195 22.66 21.53 -25.32
CA THR A 195 21.90 22.10 -24.19
C THR A 195 20.46 22.38 -24.59
N TRP A 196 19.51 21.93 -23.76
CA TRP A 196 18.08 22.21 -23.92
C TRP A 196 17.76 23.64 -23.46
N ARG A 197 17.21 24.45 -24.36
CA ARG A 197 16.81 25.84 -24.07
C ARG A 197 15.33 26.02 -24.25
N LYS A 198 14.70 26.69 -23.29
CA LYS A 198 13.27 27.03 -23.31
C LYS A 198 12.96 27.92 -24.51
N VAL A 199 11.97 27.54 -25.32
CA VAL A 199 11.41 28.35 -26.41
C VAL A 199 10.14 29.06 -25.97
N LYS A 200 9.18 28.28 -25.44
CA LYS A 200 7.88 28.80 -24.96
C LYS A 200 7.24 27.83 -23.99
N GLY A 201 6.37 28.33 -23.11
CA GLY A 201 5.55 27.52 -22.23
C GLY A 201 4.06 27.61 -22.58
N GLY A 202 3.31 26.64 -22.08
CA GLY A 202 1.86 26.60 -22.10
C GLY A 202 1.33 25.90 -20.85
N ARG A 203 0.01 25.92 -20.68
CA ARG A 203 -0.68 25.18 -19.61
C ARG A 203 -1.71 24.22 -20.22
N THR A 204 -1.86 23.05 -19.64
CA THR A 204 -2.85 22.05 -20.06
C THR A 204 -4.26 22.49 -19.70
N ASN A 205 -5.24 22.02 -20.47
CA ASN A 205 -6.65 22.02 -20.09
C ASN A 205 -7.00 20.79 -19.20
N ALA A 206 -8.26 20.66 -18.78
CA ALA A 206 -8.74 19.54 -17.97
C ALA A 206 -8.50 18.14 -18.61
N LYS A 207 -8.40 18.07 -19.95
CA LYS A 207 -8.10 16.84 -20.68
C LYS A 207 -6.59 16.57 -20.84
N GLY A 208 -5.73 17.35 -20.14
CA GLY A 208 -4.26 17.26 -20.23
C GLY A 208 -3.70 17.73 -21.57
N ARG A 209 -4.47 18.45 -22.40
CA ARG A 209 -4.04 18.92 -23.72
C ARG A 209 -3.52 20.33 -23.68
N VAL A 210 -2.44 20.59 -24.43
CA VAL A 210 -1.88 21.93 -24.63
C VAL A 210 -1.48 22.12 -26.08
N THR A 211 -1.64 23.34 -26.62
CA THR A 211 -1.10 23.75 -27.91
C THR A 211 -0.15 24.91 -27.69
N ILE A 212 1.12 24.70 -28.02
CA ILE A 212 2.16 25.73 -27.92
C ILE A 212 2.42 26.26 -29.32
N LYS A 213 2.24 27.57 -29.50
CA LYS A 213 2.58 28.29 -30.73
C LYS A 213 3.87 29.04 -30.49
N ALA A 214 4.90 28.83 -31.29
CA ALA A 214 6.20 29.49 -31.20
C ALA A 214 6.70 29.86 -32.60
N LYS A 215 7.76 30.62 -32.71
CA LYS A 215 8.47 30.86 -33.98
C LYS A 215 9.66 29.92 -34.09
N ALA A 216 9.90 29.37 -35.28
CA ALA A 216 11.07 28.56 -35.56
C ALA A 216 12.34 29.42 -35.31
N GLN A 217 13.31 28.82 -34.64
CA GLN A 217 14.56 29.51 -34.34
C GLN A 217 15.33 29.81 -35.63
N LYS A 218 15.94 31.00 -35.70
CA LYS A 218 16.87 31.31 -36.79
C LYS A 218 18.07 30.36 -36.70
N ALA A 219 18.28 29.56 -37.71
CA ALA A 219 19.38 28.60 -37.75
C ALA A 219 19.97 28.52 -39.15
N LYS A 220 21.27 28.46 -39.22
CA LYS A 220 22.02 28.08 -40.43
C LYS A 220 22.02 26.55 -40.61
N LYS A 221 21.62 25.77 -39.63
CA LYS A 221 21.58 24.29 -39.61
C LYS A 221 20.26 23.75 -39.11
N ARG A 222 19.95 22.47 -39.39
CA ARG A 222 18.76 21.74 -38.98
C ARG A 222 18.61 21.66 -37.45
N TRP A 223 17.45 21.97 -36.91
CA TRP A 223 17.11 21.85 -35.50
C TRP A 223 16.12 20.72 -35.26
N THR A 224 16.28 19.98 -34.17
CA THR A 224 15.32 18.99 -33.67
C THR A 224 14.55 19.59 -32.49
N TYR A 225 13.22 19.44 -32.50
CA TYR A 225 12.32 19.94 -31.47
C TYR A 225 11.64 18.77 -30.74
#